data_8bc5679c4b46b68d6ba74555e3066bfc
#
_entry.id   8bc5679c4b46b68d6ba74555e3066bfc
#
_cell.length_a   1.000
_cell.length_b   1.000
_cell.length_c   1.000
_cell.angle_alpha   90.00
_cell.angle_beta   90.00
_cell.angle_gamma   90.00
#
_symmetry.space_group_name_H-M   'P 1'
#
loop_
_entity.id
_entity.type
_entity.pdbx_description
1 polymer ?
#
loop_
_entity_poly.entity_id
_entity_poly.type
_entity_poly.pdbx_seq_one_letter_code
_entity_poly.pdbx_strand_id
1 'polypeptide(L)'
;TLAASPFIIGTGLFILIFPYISPFTIALPITALVNAAMALPFALRMILPAMARAEKNYGKLADSLGMTKFSRFRIAIWPRLRRPVGFSAGLAAALSMGDLGVITLFAPVDVATLPLIMYRLMSSYQISAASGVALLLVSLSILLFWVFDRGGQLEHNIR
;
A
#
# COMPACT_ATOMS: atom_id res chain seq x y z
N THR A 1 10.76 5.97 9.44
CA THR A 1 9.87 4.82 9.11
C THR A 1 10.59 3.70 8.39
N LEU A 2 11.52 3.98 7.45
CA LEU A 2 12.28 2.93 6.73
C LEU A 2 13.17 2.06 7.64
N ALA A 3 13.57 2.56 8.79
CA ALA A 3 14.42 1.84 9.74
C ALA A 3 13.62 1.04 10.80
N ALA A 4 12.31 1.28 10.91
CA ALA A 4 11.48 0.60 11.90
C ALA A 4 10.85 -0.65 11.28
N SER A 5 10.96 -1.78 11.97
CA SER A 5 10.28 -3.01 11.57
C SER A 5 8.76 -2.89 11.80
N PRO A 6 7.92 -3.36 10.87
CA PRO A 6 6.46 -3.45 11.07
C PRO A 6 6.08 -4.16 12.37
N PHE A 7 6.84 -5.17 12.74
CA PHE A 7 6.65 -5.93 13.96
C PHE A 7 6.85 -5.07 15.23
N ILE A 8 7.88 -4.21 15.26
CA ILE A 8 8.14 -3.31 16.41
C ILE A 8 7.01 -2.28 16.54
N ILE A 9 6.58 -1.70 15.42
CA ILE A 9 5.46 -0.74 15.40
C ILE A 9 4.18 -1.45 15.86
N GLY A 10 3.92 -2.65 15.34
CA GLY A 10 2.79 -3.47 15.74
C GLY A 10 2.78 -3.78 17.23
N THR A 11 3.91 -4.20 17.78
CA THR A 11 4.05 -4.48 19.21
C THR A 11 3.78 -3.23 20.07
N GLY A 12 4.32 -2.07 19.67
CA GLY A 12 4.05 -0.80 20.35
C GLY A 12 2.57 -0.43 20.35
N LEU A 13 1.92 -0.56 19.20
CA LEU A 13 0.47 -0.33 19.08
C LEU A 13 -0.35 -1.35 19.89
N PHE A 14 0.07 -2.61 19.91
CA PHE A 14 -0.59 -3.64 20.73
C PHE A 14 -0.58 -3.26 22.20
N ILE A 15 0.58 -2.89 22.74
CA ILE A 15 0.73 -2.49 24.15
C ILE A 15 -0.13 -1.25 24.46
N LEU A 16 -0.17 -0.28 23.54
CA LEU A 16 -0.93 0.96 23.73
C LEU A 16 -2.45 0.73 23.72
N ILE A 17 -2.92 -0.17 22.87
CA ILE A 17 -4.36 -0.36 22.62
C ILE A 17 -4.97 -1.39 23.58
N PHE A 18 -4.19 -2.37 23.99
CA PHE A 18 -4.66 -3.48 24.84
C PHE A 18 -5.43 -3.03 26.10
N PRO A 19 -5.05 -1.94 26.82
CA PRO A 19 -5.79 -1.49 28.00
C PRO A 19 -7.18 -0.90 27.70
N TYR A 20 -7.44 -0.46 26.47
CA TYR A 20 -8.64 0.28 26.10
C TYR A 20 -9.63 -0.54 25.26
N ILE A 21 -9.13 -1.32 24.34
CA ILE A 21 -9.93 -2.08 23.37
C ILE A 21 -9.25 -3.42 23.12
N SER A 22 -10.04 -4.49 22.94
CA SER A 22 -9.48 -5.77 22.52
C SER A 22 -8.76 -5.62 21.15
N PRO A 23 -7.44 -5.85 21.07
CA PRO A 23 -6.69 -5.70 19.83
C PRO A 23 -7.19 -6.61 18.71
N PHE A 24 -7.81 -7.73 19.07
CA PHE A 24 -8.30 -8.72 18.12
C PHE A 24 -9.46 -8.21 17.26
N THR A 25 -10.29 -7.30 17.77
CA THR A 25 -11.42 -6.73 17.03
C THR A 25 -10.99 -5.74 15.95
N ILE A 26 -9.81 -5.14 16.10
CA ILE A 26 -9.28 -4.11 15.21
C ILE A 26 -7.99 -4.56 14.48
N ALA A 27 -7.76 -5.88 14.43
CA ALA A 27 -6.58 -6.48 13.82
C ALA A 27 -6.35 -6.00 12.37
N LEU A 28 -7.37 -6.12 11.51
CA LEU A 28 -7.27 -5.74 10.11
C LEU A 28 -7.08 -4.23 9.89
N PRO A 29 -7.85 -3.33 10.53
CA PRO A 29 -7.63 -1.89 10.43
C PRO A 29 -6.22 -1.45 10.87
N ILE A 30 -5.71 -2.01 11.98
CA ILE A 30 -4.36 -1.68 12.46
C ILE A 30 -3.30 -2.17 11.48
N THR A 31 -3.42 -3.40 11.00
CA THR A 31 -2.49 -3.94 9.99
C THR A 31 -2.48 -3.07 8.73
N ALA A 32 -3.66 -2.68 8.25
CA ALA A 32 -3.77 -1.79 7.09
C ALA A 32 -3.12 -0.42 7.33
N LEU A 33 -3.31 0.15 8.52
CA LEU A 33 -2.71 1.45 8.88
C LEU A 33 -1.19 1.38 8.95
N VAL A 34 -0.64 0.34 9.57
CA VAL A 34 0.82 0.15 9.65
C VAL A 34 1.40 -0.08 8.26
N ASN A 35 0.77 -0.92 7.44
CA ASN A 35 1.22 -1.16 6.08
C ASN A 35 1.17 0.10 5.21
N ALA A 36 0.13 0.93 5.37
CA ALA A 36 0.05 2.24 4.71
C ALA A 36 1.19 3.17 5.16
N ALA A 37 1.47 3.23 6.47
CA ALA A 37 2.56 4.03 7.01
C ALA A 37 3.94 3.55 6.50
N MET A 38 4.14 2.25 6.37
CA MET A 38 5.37 1.66 5.82
C MET A 38 5.51 1.88 4.32
N ALA A 39 4.41 1.91 3.57
CA ALA A 39 4.42 2.19 2.14
C ALA A 39 4.60 3.68 1.82
N LEU A 40 4.26 4.58 2.76
CA LEU A 40 4.29 6.04 2.57
C LEU A 40 5.62 6.58 2.03
N PRO A 41 6.80 6.22 2.57
CA PRO A 41 8.08 6.74 2.06
C PRO A 41 8.35 6.33 0.60
N PHE A 42 7.92 5.15 0.19
CA PHE A 42 8.03 4.71 -1.20
C PHE A 42 7.11 5.52 -2.11
N ALA A 43 5.85 5.70 -1.69
CA ALA A 43 4.88 6.51 -2.42
C ALA A 43 5.36 7.97 -2.57
N LEU A 44 5.87 8.58 -1.50
CA LEU A 44 6.41 9.94 -1.54
C LEU A 44 7.60 10.06 -2.49
N ARG A 45 8.52 9.12 -2.50
CA ARG A 45 9.67 9.10 -3.42
C ARG A 45 9.27 9.05 -4.88
N MET A 46 8.14 8.45 -5.20
CA MET A 46 7.62 8.37 -6.57
C MET A 46 6.79 9.60 -6.94
N ILE A 47 5.95 10.07 -6.03
CA ILE A 47 4.96 11.12 -6.31
C ILE A 47 5.59 12.52 -6.26
N LEU A 48 6.43 12.83 -5.27
CA LEU A 48 6.99 14.17 -5.09
C LEU A 48 7.81 14.66 -6.29
N PRO A 49 8.73 13.87 -6.89
CA PRO A 49 9.47 14.33 -8.07
C PRO A 49 8.57 14.53 -9.29
N ALA A 50 7.53 13.71 -9.44
CA ALA A 50 6.56 13.86 -10.52
C ALA A 50 5.72 15.13 -10.37
N MET A 51 5.30 15.41 -9.14
CA MET A 51 4.58 16.65 -8.80
C MET A 51 5.45 17.88 -9.05
N ALA A 52 6.69 17.89 -8.59
CA ALA A 52 7.61 19.01 -8.79
C ALA A 52 7.89 19.28 -10.29
N ARG A 53 8.04 18.22 -11.10
CA ARG A 53 8.18 18.35 -12.55
C ARG A 53 6.92 18.91 -13.21
N ALA A 54 5.75 18.44 -12.83
CA ALA A 54 4.49 18.95 -13.36
C ALA A 54 4.32 20.43 -13.02
N GLU A 55 4.61 20.81 -11.79
CA GLU A 55 4.54 22.20 -11.33
C GLU A 55 5.54 23.11 -12.08
N LYS A 56 6.79 22.67 -12.22
CA LYS A 56 7.82 23.42 -12.97
C LYS A 56 7.43 23.66 -14.43
N ASN A 57 6.82 22.67 -15.07
CA ASN A 57 6.50 22.74 -16.49
C ASN A 57 5.22 23.50 -16.81
N TYR A 58 4.21 23.42 -15.91
CA TYR A 58 2.86 23.92 -16.19
C TYR A 58 2.41 25.01 -15.22
N GLY A 59 3.16 25.25 -14.14
CA GLY A 59 2.80 26.23 -13.12
C GLY A 59 2.65 27.64 -13.69
N LYS A 60 3.67 28.14 -14.39
CA LYS A 60 3.64 29.46 -15.02
C LYS A 60 2.52 29.62 -16.04
N LEU A 61 2.25 28.56 -16.82
CA LEU A 61 1.16 28.57 -17.81
C LEU A 61 -0.21 28.64 -17.10
N ALA A 62 -0.39 27.90 -16.02
CA ALA A 62 -1.63 27.92 -15.25
C ALA A 62 -1.85 29.30 -14.58
N ASP A 63 -0.77 29.95 -14.13
CA ASP A 63 -0.84 31.29 -13.55
C ASP A 63 -1.20 32.34 -14.61
N SER A 64 -0.62 32.26 -15.80
CA SER A 64 -0.94 33.17 -16.92
C SER A 64 -2.38 33.01 -17.43
N LEU A 65 -2.97 31.82 -17.28
CA LEU A 65 -4.37 31.53 -17.61
C LEU A 65 -5.35 31.85 -16.46
N GLY A 66 -4.87 32.39 -15.35
CA GLY A 66 -5.70 32.73 -14.19
C GLY A 66 -6.38 31.53 -13.55
N MET A 67 -5.79 30.34 -13.64
CA MET A 67 -6.39 29.12 -13.10
C MET A 67 -6.43 29.12 -11.57
N THR A 68 -7.57 28.73 -10.99
CA THR A 68 -7.66 28.48 -9.55
C THR A 68 -6.78 27.30 -9.14
N LYS A 69 -6.35 27.24 -7.88
CA LYS A 69 -5.53 26.14 -7.35
C LYS A 69 -6.14 24.75 -7.61
N PHE A 70 -7.46 24.63 -7.50
CA PHE A 70 -8.19 23.38 -7.75
C PHE A 70 -8.20 23.01 -9.24
N SER A 71 -8.49 23.97 -10.13
CA SER A 71 -8.46 23.76 -11.58
C SER A 71 -7.05 23.38 -12.06
N ARG A 72 -6.02 24.07 -11.55
CA ARG A 72 -4.61 23.73 -11.80
C ARG A 72 -4.27 22.32 -11.38
N PHE A 73 -4.64 21.91 -10.16
CA PHE A 73 -4.42 20.54 -9.70
C PHE A 73 -5.11 19.54 -10.60
N ARG A 74 -6.41 19.71 -10.86
CA ARG A 74 -7.24 18.74 -11.60
C ARG A 74 -6.83 18.60 -13.08
N ILE A 75 -6.49 19.73 -13.74
CA ILE A 75 -6.25 19.76 -15.19
C ILE A 75 -4.77 19.61 -15.52
N ALA A 76 -3.88 20.28 -14.79
CA ALA A 76 -2.47 20.32 -15.11
C ALA A 76 -1.63 19.27 -14.35
N ILE A 77 -1.91 19.03 -13.07
CA ILE A 77 -1.06 18.22 -12.20
C ILE A 77 -1.56 16.78 -12.12
N TRP A 78 -2.83 16.57 -11.79
CA TRP A 78 -3.42 15.24 -11.56
C TRP A 78 -3.24 14.25 -12.71
N PRO A 79 -3.48 14.60 -13.99
CA PRO A 79 -3.29 13.66 -15.09
C PRO A 79 -1.86 13.12 -15.21
N ARG A 80 -0.87 13.89 -14.74
CA ARG A 80 0.55 13.53 -14.74
C ARG A 80 0.97 12.74 -13.51
N LEU A 81 0.22 12.87 -12.42
CA LEU A 81 0.44 12.12 -11.19
C LEU A 81 -0.21 10.73 -11.21
N ARG A 82 -1.21 10.50 -12.05
CA ARG A 82 -1.95 9.22 -12.08
C ARG A 82 -1.04 8.01 -12.22
N ARG A 83 -0.06 8.07 -13.13
CA ARG A 83 0.89 6.98 -13.34
C ARG A 83 1.80 6.72 -12.13
N PRO A 84 2.51 7.72 -11.56
CA PRO A 84 3.26 7.53 -10.32
C PRO A 84 2.38 7.08 -9.14
N VAL A 85 1.16 7.58 -9.03
CA VAL A 85 0.20 7.18 -7.99
C VAL A 85 -0.24 5.73 -8.18
N GLY A 86 -0.61 5.33 -9.40
CA GLY A 86 -0.98 3.95 -9.72
C GLY A 86 0.15 2.96 -9.41
N PHE A 87 1.36 3.27 -9.85
CA PHE A 87 2.54 2.46 -9.54
C PHE A 87 2.80 2.37 -8.03
N SER A 88 2.73 3.50 -7.31
CA SER A 88 2.92 3.53 -5.85
C SER A 88 1.87 2.72 -5.12
N ALA A 89 0.60 2.82 -5.56
CA ALA A 89 -0.50 2.04 -4.99
C ALA A 89 -0.32 0.53 -5.25
N GLY A 90 0.09 0.16 -6.46
CA GLY A 90 0.40 -1.23 -6.80
C GLY A 90 1.54 -1.80 -5.97
N LEU A 91 2.61 -1.03 -5.79
CA LEU A 91 3.74 -1.42 -4.95
C LEU A 91 3.31 -1.56 -3.48
N ALA A 92 2.53 -0.61 -2.95
CA ALA A 92 2.01 -0.67 -1.58
C ALA A 92 1.12 -1.89 -1.36
N ALA A 93 0.23 -2.19 -2.32
CA ALA A 93 -0.63 -3.37 -2.28
C ALA A 93 0.18 -4.67 -2.30
N ALA A 94 1.19 -4.77 -3.18
CA ALA A 94 2.05 -5.94 -3.27
C ALA A 94 2.86 -6.15 -1.98
N LEU A 95 3.42 -5.09 -1.39
CA LEU A 95 4.13 -5.16 -0.11
C LEU A 95 3.22 -5.56 1.04
N SER A 96 1.98 -5.03 1.07
CA SER A 96 0.99 -5.37 2.09
C SER A 96 0.56 -6.84 2.04
N MET A 97 0.53 -7.44 0.85
CA MET A 97 0.20 -8.85 0.68
C MET A 97 1.25 -9.81 1.29
N GLY A 98 2.50 -9.39 1.40
CA GLY A 98 3.58 -10.19 1.97
C GLY A 98 3.81 -9.97 3.47
N ASP A 99 3.10 -9.03 4.10
CA ASP A 99 3.38 -8.65 5.48
C ASP A 99 2.75 -9.61 6.50
N LEU A 100 3.61 -10.21 7.29
CA LEU A 100 3.26 -11.04 8.45
C LEU A 100 3.42 -10.30 9.78
N GLY A 101 4.14 -9.16 9.77
CA GLY A 101 4.66 -8.55 11.00
C GLY A 101 3.56 -8.16 12.00
N VAL A 102 2.59 -7.40 11.55
CA VAL A 102 1.53 -6.88 12.43
C VAL A 102 0.44 -7.91 12.65
N ILE A 103 0.00 -8.57 11.58
CA ILE A 103 -1.14 -9.48 11.65
C ILE A 103 -0.91 -10.68 12.59
N THR A 104 0.32 -11.16 12.74
CA THR A 104 0.64 -12.25 13.66
C THR A 104 0.40 -11.89 15.13
N LEU A 105 0.45 -10.61 15.49
CA LEU A 105 0.22 -10.12 16.85
C LEU A 105 -1.27 -9.92 17.16
N PHE A 106 -2.05 -9.53 16.15
CA PHE A 106 -3.42 -9.08 16.32
C PHE A 106 -4.47 -10.07 15.84
N ALA A 107 -4.13 -11.02 14.98
CA ALA A 107 -5.12 -11.92 14.40
C ALA A 107 -5.62 -12.97 15.40
N PRO A 108 -6.93 -13.02 15.66
CA PRO A 108 -7.53 -14.15 16.36
C PRO A 108 -7.39 -15.42 15.52
N VAL A 109 -7.64 -16.58 16.14
CA VAL A 109 -7.50 -17.90 15.48
C VAL A 109 -8.39 -18.00 14.23
N ASP A 110 -9.55 -17.36 14.28
CA ASP A 110 -10.59 -17.45 13.24
C ASP A 110 -10.38 -16.46 12.09
N VAL A 111 -9.53 -15.46 12.26
CA VAL A 111 -9.20 -14.47 11.22
C VAL A 111 -7.77 -14.66 10.76
N ALA A 112 -7.60 -15.05 9.50
CA ALA A 112 -6.28 -15.26 8.94
C ALA A 112 -6.14 -14.60 7.57
N THR A 113 -5.06 -13.86 7.38
CA THR A 113 -4.62 -13.41 6.05
C THR A 113 -3.90 -14.56 5.33
N LEU A 114 -3.80 -14.48 4.00
CA LEU A 114 -3.10 -15.50 3.21
C LEU A 114 -1.66 -15.75 3.70
N PRO A 115 -0.84 -14.72 4.01
CA PRO A 115 0.49 -14.93 4.58
C PRO A 115 0.46 -15.69 5.91
N LEU A 116 -0.52 -15.39 6.77
CA LEU A 116 -0.64 -16.06 8.06
C LEU A 116 -1.07 -17.52 7.91
N ILE A 117 -1.95 -17.83 6.96
CA ILE A 117 -2.32 -19.21 6.61
C ILE A 117 -1.08 -19.97 6.11
N MET A 118 -0.31 -19.39 5.20
CA MET A 118 0.93 -19.97 4.72
C MET A 118 1.91 -20.29 5.87
N TYR A 119 2.10 -19.33 6.78
CA TYR A 119 2.95 -19.49 7.94
C TYR A 119 2.48 -20.63 8.87
N ARG A 120 1.16 -20.73 9.14
CA ARG A 120 0.57 -21.80 9.95
C ARG A 120 0.76 -23.18 9.29
N LEU A 121 0.57 -23.28 7.97
CA LEU A 121 0.78 -24.52 7.22
C LEU A 121 2.24 -24.97 7.25
N MET A 122 3.19 -24.03 7.12
CA MET A 122 4.61 -24.32 7.27
C MET A 122 4.95 -24.80 8.67
N SER A 123 4.41 -24.17 9.70
CA SER A 123 4.61 -24.55 11.11
C SER A 123 4.01 -25.93 11.44
N SER A 124 2.99 -26.37 10.70
CA SER A 124 2.40 -27.72 10.81
C SER A 124 3.00 -28.75 9.84
N TYR A 125 4.15 -28.46 9.23
CA TYR A 125 4.84 -29.31 8.27
C TYR A 125 4.03 -29.70 7.02
N GLN A 126 2.98 -28.95 6.69
CA GLN A 126 2.16 -29.15 5.49
C GLN A 126 2.75 -28.38 4.29
N ILE A 127 3.95 -28.76 3.88
CA ILE A 127 4.74 -28.03 2.87
C ILE A 127 4.02 -27.94 1.51
N SER A 128 3.34 -29.01 1.08
CA SER A 128 2.61 -29.02 -0.19
C SER A 128 1.44 -28.03 -0.20
N ALA A 129 0.68 -27.94 0.89
CA ALA A 129 -0.39 -26.96 1.03
C ALA A 129 0.16 -25.55 1.14
N ALA A 130 1.24 -25.33 1.90
CA ALA A 130 1.90 -24.04 2.04
C ALA A 130 2.41 -23.51 0.69
N SER A 131 2.98 -24.37 -0.16
CA SER A 131 3.43 -23.97 -1.50
C SER A 131 2.27 -23.55 -2.41
N GLY A 132 1.11 -24.18 -2.31
CA GLY A 132 -0.11 -23.76 -3.00
C GLY A 132 -0.57 -22.36 -2.59
N VAL A 133 -0.59 -22.07 -1.27
CA VAL A 133 -0.93 -20.74 -0.75
C VAL A 133 0.12 -19.69 -1.16
N ALA A 134 1.41 -20.06 -1.19
CA ALA A 134 2.48 -19.18 -1.66
C ALA A 134 2.30 -18.78 -3.13
N LEU A 135 1.98 -19.73 -4.01
CA LEU A 135 1.69 -19.46 -5.41
C LEU A 135 0.47 -18.53 -5.58
N LEU A 136 -0.58 -18.76 -4.81
CA LEU A 136 -1.78 -17.94 -4.78
C LEU A 136 -1.43 -16.50 -4.36
N LEU A 137 -0.62 -16.35 -3.32
CA LEU A 137 -0.20 -15.06 -2.78
C LEU A 137 0.63 -14.27 -3.81
N VAL A 138 1.60 -14.91 -4.47
CA VAL A 138 2.42 -14.30 -5.53
C VAL A 138 1.55 -13.90 -6.71
N SER A 139 0.66 -14.78 -7.17
CA SER A 139 -0.25 -14.49 -8.28
C SER A 139 -1.16 -13.30 -7.98
N LEU A 140 -1.72 -13.25 -6.78
CA LEU A 140 -2.59 -12.15 -6.34
C LEU A 140 -1.82 -10.83 -6.20
N SER A 141 -0.59 -10.87 -5.67
CA SER A 141 0.28 -9.69 -5.56
C SER A 141 0.61 -9.10 -6.93
N ILE A 142 0.97 -9.96 -7.90
CA ILE A 142 1.25 -9.53 -9.29
C ILE A 142 -0.01 -8.96 -9.94
N LEU A 143 -1.16 -9.61 -9.74
CA LEU A 143 -2.43 -9.16 -10.30
C LEU A 143 -2.83 -7.80 -9.75
N LEU A 144 -2.75 -7.62 -8.43
CA LEU A 144 -3.03 -6.33 -7.79
C LEU A 144 -2.09 -5.25 -8.28
N PHE A 145 -0.78 -5.53 -8.32
CA PHE A 145 0.19 -4.59 -8.87
C PHE A 145 -0.17 -4.19 -10.30
N TRP A 146 -0.46 -5.16 -11.16
CA TRP A 146 -0.83 -4.92 -12.55
C TRP A 146 -2.11 -4.10 -12.70
N VAL A 147 -3.14 -4.39 -11.91
CA VAL A 147 -4.42 -3.64 -11.93
C VAL A 147 -4.20 -2.18 -11.56
N PHE A 148 -3.47 -1.92 -10.48
CA PHE A 148 -3.20 -0.54 -10.03
C PHE A 148 -2.28 0.22 -10.99
N ASP A 149 -1.23 -0.43 -11.51
CA ASP A 149 -0.33 0.19 -12.48
C ASP A 149 -1.07 0.50 -13.80
N ARG A 150 -1.87 -0.44 -14.29
CA ARG A 150 -2.63 -0.25 -15.52
C ARG A 150 -3.77 0.77 -15.34
N GLY A 151 -4.42 0.82 -14.20
CA GLY A 151 -5.39 1.86 -13.86
C GLY A 151 -4.81 3.27 -13.94
N GLY A 152 -3.54 3.44 -13.58
CA GLY A 152 -2.80 4.70 -13.76
C GLY A 152 -2.45 5.02 -15.23
N GLN A 153 -2.47 4.02 -16.14
CA GLN A 153 -2.04 4.17 -17.53
C GLN A 153 -3.21 4.33 -18.53
N LEU A 154 -4.38 3.72 -18.26
CA LEU A 154 -5.47 3.57 -19.22
C LEU A 154 -6.07 4.89 -19.76
N GLU A 155 -5.87 6.02 -19.12
CA GLU A 155 -6.40 7.31 -19.60
C GLU A 155 -5.42 8.10 -20.50
N HIS A 156 -4.22 7.57 -20.75
CA HIS A 156 -3.26 8.25 -21.66
C HIS A 156 -3.49 7.89 -23.14
N ASN A 157 -4.25 6.85 -23.41
CA ASN A 157 -4.47 6.31 -24.78
C ASN A 157 -5.75 6.82 -25.47
N ILE A 158 -6.48 7.76 -24.84
CA ILE A 158 -7.74 8.32 -25.40
C ILE A 158 -7.54 9.79 -25.86
N ARG A 159 -6.31 10.13 -26.30
CA ARG A 159 -6.10 11.41 -27.03
C ARG A 159 -5.20 11.21 -28.22
#